data_57965686eb2a38c6630e63cdd59bb91b
#
_entry.id   57965686eb2a38c6630e63cdd59bb91b
#
_cell.length_a   1.000
_cell.length_b   1.000
_cell.length_c   1.000
_cell.angle_alpha   90.00
_cell.angle_beta   90.00
_cell.angle_gamma   90.00
#
_symmetry.space_group_name_H-M   'P 1'
#
loop_
_entity.id
_entity.type
_entity.pdbx_description
1 polymer ?
#
loop_
_entity_poly.entity_id
_entity_poly.type
_entity_poly.pdbx_seq_one_letter_code
_entity_poly.pdbx_strand_id
1 'polypeptide(L)'
;MSLSKADYQLIEQLYRTYYHQLFLYARAILRHDQLAEEAVQDTFHIACGKIADLRRSENSAGWLVQTLKYVLKNMERCRSSLYSSMQQSLPYEEALLGQGRDEESLELLYGGILTREEFYLLKRVAVDGFSFLEAAEELGITVEACRKRFHRAKEKMRKNIQL
;
A
#
# COMPACT_ATOMS: atom_id res chain seq x y z
N MET A 1 -25.17 -6.01 12.24
CA MET A 1 -24.61 -6.02 13.61
C MET A 1 -24.36 -4.59 14.05
N SER A 2 -24.90 -4.19 15.18
CA SER A 2 -24.67 -2.86 15.73
C SER A 2 -23.29 -2.84 16.40
N LEU A 3 -22.42 -1.91 15.99
CA LEU A 3 -21.13 -1.69 16.63
C LEU A 3 -21.35 -1.16 18.05
N SER A 4 -20.60 -1.65 19.01
CA SER A 4 -20.62 -1.11 20.38
C SER A 4 -19.92 0.25 20.44
N LYS A 5 -20.19 1.04 21.49
CA LYS A 5 -19.49 2.32 21.70
C LYS A 5 -17.96 2.16 21.72
N ALA A 6 -17.47 1.05 22.28
CA ALA A 6 -16.05 0.74 22.32
C ALA A 6 -15.48 0.38 20.93
N ASP A 7 -16.30 -0.21 20.04
CA ASP A 7 -15.90 -0.48 18.66
C ASP A 7 -15.75 0.80 17.86
N TYR A 8 -16.70 1.73 18.02
CA TYR A 8 -16.59 3.06 17.40
C TYR A 8 -15.35 3.81 17.83
N GLN A 9 -15.03 3.80 19.12
CA GLN A 9 -13.83 4.46 19.64
C GLN A 9 -12.55 3.84 19.07
N LEU A 10 -12.48 2.52 18.98
CA LEU A 10 -11.34 1.82 18.38
C LEU A 10 -11.17 2.18 16.89
N ILE A 11 -12.25 2.10 16.12
CA ILE A 11 -12.19 2.45 14.68
C ILE A 11 -11.82 3.93 14.49
N GLU A 12 -12.38 4.84 15.26
CA GLU A 12 -12.05 6.27 15.21
C GLU A 12 -10.57 6.52 15.51
N GLN A 13 -10.04 5.87 16.55
CA GLN A 13 -8.63 5.99 16.90
C GLN A 13 -7.73 5.47 15.78
N LEU A 14 -8.03 4.30 15.23
CA LEU A 14 -7.27 3.71 14.13
C LEU A 14 -7.37 4.57 12.86
N TYR A 15 -8.54 5.11 12.57
CA TYR A 15 -8.74 6.01 11.45
C TYR A 15 -7.87 7.27 11.57
N ARG A 16 -7.92 7.95 12.70
CA ARG A 16 -7.11 9.17 12.95
C ARG A 16 -5.61 8.88 12.86
N THR A 17 -5.18 7.70 13.35
CA THR A 17 -3.76 7.33 13.39
C THR A 17 -3.23 6.89 12.02
N TYR A 18 -3.99 6.09 11.27
CA TYR A 18 -3.47 5.39 10.09
C TYR A 18 -4.03 5.87 8.75
N TYR A 19 -5.12 6.67 8.74
CA TYR A 19 -5.75 7.11 7.48
C TYR A 19 -4.74 7.69 6.49
N HIS A 20 -3.92 8.64 6.94
CA HIS A 20 -2.98 9.32 6.06
C HIS A 20 -1.95 8.36 5.45
N GLN A 21 -1.40 7.46 6.25
CA GLN A 21 -0.42 6.46 5.79
C GLN A 21 -1.04 5.48 4.79
N LEU A 22 -2.26 5.00 5.06
CA LEU A 22 -2.99 4.10 4.18
C LEU A 22 -3.36 4.81 2.86
N PHE A 23 -3.79 6.07 2.94
CA PHE A 23 -4.10 6.89 1.77
C PHE A 23 -2.87 7.06 0.86
N LEU A 24 -1.74 7.41 1.42
CA LEU A 24 -0.51 7.59 0.66
C LEU A 24 -0.03 6.29 0.01
N TYR A 25 -0.17 5.17 0.73
CA TYR A 25 0.12 3.85 0.17
C TYR A 25 -0.81 3.51 -1.00
N ALA A 26 -2.11 3.72 -0.84
CA ALA A 26 -3.11 3.49 -1.89
C ALA A 26 -2.87 4.41 -3.10
N ARG A 27 -2.60 5.70 -2.85
CA ARG A 27 -2.29 6.69 -3.88
C ARG A 27 -1.04 6.34 -4.69
N ALA A 28 0.00 5.84 -4.03
CA ALA A 28 1.22 5.40 -4.70
C ALA A 28 0.97 4.26 -5.71
N ILE A 29 0.01 3.39 -5.42
CA ILE A 29 -0.37 2.26 -6.27
C ILE A 29 -1.36 2.68 -7.36
N LEU A 30 -2.44 3.34 -6.96
CA LEU A 30 -3.56 3.67 -7.86
C LEU A 30 -3.29 4.92 -8.70
N ARG A 31 -2.39 5.80 -8.25
CA ARG A 31 -2.06 7.09 -8.88
C ARG A 31 -3.27 7.99 -9.15
N HIS A 32 -4.27 7.86 -8.30
CA HIS A 32 -5.54 8.58 -8.41
C HIS A 32 -6.10 8.83 -7.02
N ASP A 33 -6.25 10.10 -6.63
CA ASP A 33 -6.60 10.50 -5.27
C ASP A 33 -7.97 9.96 -4.84
N GLN A 34 -9.00 10.11 -5.68
CA GLN A 34 -10.35 9.63 -5.37
C GLN A 34 -10.40 8.11 -5.18
N LEU A 35 -9.71 7.36 -6.04
CA LEU A 35 -9.63 5.89 -5.90
C LEU A 35 -8.85 5.48 -4.66
N ALA A 36 -7.83 6.25 -4.28
CA ALA A 36 -7.09 6.02 -3.04
C ALA A 36 -7.96 6.26 -1.81
N GLU A 37 -8.75 7.33 -1.80
CA GLU A 37 -9.73 7.60 -0.74
C GLU A 37 -10.78 6.49 -0.64
N GLU A 38 -11.34 6.07 -1.77
CA GLU A 38 -12.30 4.96 -1.83
C GLU A 38 -11.69 3.66 -1.28
N ALA A 39 -10.46 3.33 -1.67
CA ALA A 39 -9.77 2.14 -1.16
C ALA A 39 -9.57 2.18 0.36
N VAL A 40 -9.26 3.34 0.92
CA VAL A 40 -9.11 3.50 2.38
C VAL A 40 -10.45 3.43 3.07
N GLN A 41 -11.51 4.05 2.52
CA GLN A 41 -12.87 3.96 3.05
C GLN A 41 -13.35 2.51 3.07
N ASP A 42 -13.18 1.77 1.98
CA ASP A 42 -13.51 0.34 1.90
C ASP A 42 -12.74 -0.49 2.93
N THR A 43 -11.46 -0.17 3.15
CA THR A 43 -10.65 -0.82 4.18
C THR A 43 -11.26 -0.65 5.56
N PHE A 44 -11.66 0.56 5.94
CA PHE A 44 -12.30 0.82 7.23
C PHE A 44 -13.72 0.27 7.30
N HIS A 45 -14.45 0.23 6.18
CA HIS A 45 -15.75 -0.43 6.11
C HIS A 45 -15.63 -1.94 6.41
N ILE A 46 -14.64 -2.61 5.82
CA ILE A 46 -14.33 -4.02 6.13
C ILE A 46 -13.92 -4.17 7.60
N ALA A 47 -13.13 -3.24 8.14
CA ALA A 47 -12.71 -3.26 9.54
C ALA A 47 -13.91 -3.17 10.49
N CYS A 48 -14.90 -2.34 10.19
CA CYS A 48 -16.17 -2.30 10.95
C CYS A 48 -16.92 -3.62 10.89
N GLY A 49 -17.01 -4.24 9.71
CA GLY A 49 -17.68 -5.54 9.54
C GLY A 49 -16.95 -6.71 10.21
N LYS A 50 -15.62 -6.61 10.36
CA LYS A 50 -14.75 -7.62 10.95
C LYS A 50 -14.10 -7.16 12.26
N ILE A 51 -14.82 -6.37 13.04
CA ILE A 51 -14.31 -5.76 14.27
C ILE A 51 -13.77 -6.78 15.28
N ALA A 52 -14.39 -7.97 15.35
CA ALA A 52 -13.95 -9.04 16.24
C ALA A 52 -12.55 -9.58 15.85
N ASP A 53 -12.28 -9.69 14.54
CA ASP A 53 -10.97 -10.13 14.04
C ASP A 53 -9.92 -9.05 14.26
N LEU A 54 -10.27 -7.80 14.03
CA LEU A 54 -9.41 -6.65 14.27
C LEU A 54 -9.00 -6.54 15.75
N ARG A 55 -9.93 -6.78 16.68
CA ARG A 55 -9.65 -6.81 18.14
C ARG A 55 -8.74 -7.95 18.57
N ARG A 56 -8.84 -9.11 17.92
CA ARG A 56 -7.97 -10.27 18.21
C ARG A 56 -6.57 -10.10 17.62
N SER A 57 -6.41 -9.18 16.68
CA SER A 57 -5.13 -8.93 16.07
C SER A 57 -4.19 -8.23 17.03
N GLU A 58 -3.02 -8.81 17.28
CA GLU A 58 -1.95 -8.17 18.06
C GLU A 58 -1.36 -6.96 17.34
N ASN A 59 -1.57 -6.85 16.02
CA ASN A 59 -1.08 -5.76 15.17
C ASN A 59 -2.22 -5.21 14.29
N SER A 60 -3.00 -4.29 14.83
CA SER A 60 -4.10 -3.64 14.11
C SER A 60 -3.63 -2.87 12.87
N ALA A 61 -2.44 -2.26 12.92
CA ALA A 61 -1.86 -1.57 11.77
C ALA A 61 -1.55 -2.55 10.62
N GLY A 62 -0.91 -3.66 10.93
CA GLY A 62 -0.62 -4.73 9.96
C GLY A 62 -1.91 -5.33 9.38
N TRP A 63 -2.94 -5.50 10.20
CA TRP A 63 -4.25 -5.97 9.76
C TRP A 63 -4.88 -5.00 8.75
N LEU A 64 -4.86 -3.69 9.03
CA LEU A 64 -5.36 -2.66 8.12
C LEU A 64 -4.59 -2.62 6.79
N VAL A 65 -3.26 -2.72 6.84
CA VAL A 65 -2.43 -2.76 5.62
C VAL A 65 -2.74 -3.99 4.77
N GLN A 66 -2.92 -5.16 5.37
CA GLN A 66 -3.29 -6.38 4.63
C GLN A 66 -4.69 -6.25 4.01
N THR A 67 -5.62 -5.67 4.74
CA THR A 67 -6.98 -5.42 4.24
C THR A 67 -6.94 -4.43 3.08
N LEU A 68 -6.16 -3.35 3.18
CA LEU A 68 -5.97 -2.40 2.09
C LEU A 68 -5.39 -3.07 0.84
N LYS A 69 -4.37 -3.90 0.98
CA LYS A 69 -3.80 -4.67 -0.14
C LYS A 69 -4.84 -5.54 -0.83
N TYR A 70 -5.72 -6.16 -0.06
CA TYR A 70 -6.83 -6.93 -0.60
C TYR A 70 -7.81 -6.06 -1.39
N VAL A 71 -8.19 -4.90 -0.84
CA VAL A 71 -9.05 -3.92 -1.52
C VAL A 71 -8.42 -3.45 -2.82
N LEU A 72 -7.16 -3.04 -2.80
CA LEU A 72 -6.42 -2.58 -3.98
C LEU A 72 -6.37 -3.65 -5.08
N LYS A 73 -6.10 -4.90 -4.71
CA LYS A 73 -6.09 -6.03 -5.65
C LYS A 73 -7.47 -6.26 -6.28
N ASN A 74 -8.54 -6.11 -5.52
CA ASN A 74 -9.89 -6.22 -6.05
C ASN A 74 -10.25 -5.05 -6.98
N MET A 75 -9.89 -3.82 -6.62
CA MET A 75 -10.10 -2.66 -7.49
C MET A 75 -9.34 -2.79 -8.81
N GLU A 76 -8.12 -3.29 -8.79
CA GLU A 76 -7.32 -3.54 -9.99
C GLU A 76 -7.95 -4.63 -10.87
N ARG A 77 -8.46 -5.71 -10.29
CA ARG A 77 -9.20 -6.75 -11.02
C ARG A 77 -10.47 -6.21 -11.66
N CYS A 78 -11.24 -5.39 -10.95
CA CYS A 78 -12.46 -4.77 -11.49
C CYS A 78 -12.11 -3.83 -12.65
N ARG A 79 -11.06 -3.01 -12.53
CA ARG A 79 -10.57 -2.17 -13.63
C ARG A 79 -10.15 -2.98 -14.83
N SER A 80 -9.36 -4.04 -14.62
CA SER A 80 -8.88 -4.92 -15.69
C SER A 80 -10.05 -5.61 -16.40
N SER A 81 -11.07 -6.07 -15.65
CA SER A 81 -12.28 -6.68 -16.22
C SER A 81 -13.12 -5.69 -17.02
N LEU A 82 -13.31 -4.47 -16.51
CA LEU A 82 -14.00 -3.39 -17.23
C LEU A 82 -13.23 -2.96 -18.49
N TYR A 83 -11.90 -2.90 -18.38
CA TYR A 83 -11.01 -2.61 -19.52
C TYR A 83 -11.14 -3.67 -20.62
N SER A 84 -11.14 -4.95 -20.24
CA SER A 84 -11.32 -6.06 -21.17
C SER A 84 -12.70 -6.02 -21.86
N SER A 85 -13.74 -5.60 -21.14
CA SER A 85 -15.09 -5.44 -21.69
C SER A 85 -15.22 -4.20 -22.57
N MET A 86 -14.49 -3.10 -22.25
CA MET A 86 -14.48 -1.87 -23.03
C MET A 86 -13.58 -1.93 -24.28
N GLN A 87 -12.52 -2.74 -24.26
CA GLN A 87 -11.66 -2.96 -25.42
C GLN A 87 -12.39 -3.54 -26.63
N GLN A 88 -13.56 -4.13 -26.42
CA GLN A 88 -14.42 -4.59 -27.53
C GLN A 88 -15.24 -3.46 -28.17
N SER A 89 -15.21 -2.22 -27.63
CA SER A 89 -16.16 -1.17 -28.02
C SER A 89 -15.59 0.17 -28.43
N LEU A 90 -14.31 0.51 -28.14
CA LEU A 90 -13.73 1.82 -28.46
C LEU A 90 -12.22 1.76 -28.81
N PRO A 91 -11.75 2.56 -29.78
CA PRO A 91 -10.31 2.69 -30.03
C PRO A 91 -9.64 3.43 -28.86
N TYR A 92 -8.57 2.85 -28.38
CA TYR A 92 -7.78 3.27 -27.24
C TYR A 92 -6.92 4.50 -27.56
N GLU A 93 -7.12 5.59 -26.85
CA GLU A 93 -6.15 6.68 -26.75
C GLU A 93 -5.27 6.46 -25.52
N GLU A 94 -4.06 5.99 -25.76
CA GLU A 94 -3.00 5.69 -24.79
C GLU A 94 -2.44 6.93 -24.06
N ALA A 95 -2.99 8.10 -24.36
CA ALA A 95 -2.44 9.41 -24.00
C ALA A 95 -2.84 9.93 -22.60
N LEU A 96 -3.66 9.25 -21.82
CA LEU A 96 -4.17 9.75 -20.51
C LEU A 96 -3.61 9.06 -19.28
N LEU A 97 -2.65 8.16 -19.42
CA LEU A 97 -1.87 7.68 -18.29
C LEU A 97 -0.74 8.67 -18.03
N GLY A 98 -1.06 9.73 -17.29
CA GLY A 98 -0.09 10.72 -16.85
C GLY A 98 1.12 10.05 -16.22
N GLN A 99 2.27 10.18 -16.88
CA GLN A 99 3.58 9.85 -16.34
C GLN A 99 3.96 10.89 -15.28
N GLY A 100 3.32 10.81 -14.13
CA GLY A 100 3.71 11.58 -12.95
C GLY A 100 4.00 10.59 -11.83
N ARG A 101 5.22 10.10 -11.77
CA ARG A 101 5.74 9.41 -10.61
C ARG A 101 6.05 10.48 -9.56
N ASP A 102 5.17 10.68 -8.60
CA ASP A 102 5.47 11.42 -7.38
C ASP A 102 6.43 10.59 -6.50
N GLU A 103 7.65 10.38 -7.00
CA GLU A 103 8.74 9.78 -6.22
C GLU A 103 9.04 10.63 -4.98
N GLU A 104 8.88 11.96 -5.09
CA GLU A 104 9.07 12.91 -4.01
C GLU A 104 8.11 12.70 -2.84
N SER A 105 6.86 12.33 -3.09
CA SER A 105 5.88 12.14 -2.01
C SER A 105 6.18 10.94 -1.13
N LEU A 106 6.67 9.84 -1.72
CA LEU A 106 7.04 8.64 -0.96
C LEU A 106 8.36 8.85 -0.20
N GLU A 107 9.29 9.58 -0.77
CA GLU A 107 10.57 9.93 -0.13
C GLU A 107 10.37 10.86 1.07
N LEU A 108 9.44 11.81 0.99
CA LEU A 108 9.05 12.68 2.11
C LEU A 108 8.42 11.91 3.27
N LEU A 109 7.70 10.83 2.98
CA LEU A 109 7.00 10.03 3.99
C LEU A 109 7.91 9.07 4.74
N TYR A 110 8.87 8.49 4.06
CA TYR A 110 9.74 7.45 4.60
C TYR A 110 11.20 7.90 4.73
N GLY A 111 11.56 9.07 4.23
CA GLY A 111 12.92 9.60 4.23
C GLY A 111 13.51 9.86 5.62
N GLY A 112 12.65 9.94 6.66
CA GLY A 112 13.09 9.98 8.06
C GLY A 112 13.36 8.60 8.68
N ILE A 113 12.89 7.53 8.05
CA ILE A 113 12.93 6.15 8.57
C ILE A 113 13.92 5.29 7.79
N LEU A 114 13.95 5.48 6.48
CA LEU A 114 14.77 4.72 5.55
C LEU A 114 15.80 5.61 4.88
N THR A 115 16.95 5.06 4.59
CA THR A 115 17.90 5.70 3.66
C THR A 115 17.32 5.66 2.25
N ARG A 116 17.81 6.55 1.37
CA ARG A 116 17.40 6.61 -0.04
C ARG A 116 17.57 5.26 -0.75
N GLU A 117 18.67 4.55 -0.48
CA GLU A 117 18.95 3.23 -1.05
C GLU A 117 18.00 2.15 -0.51
N GLU A 118 17.69 2.18 0.79
CA GLU A 118 16.74 1.25 1.41
C GLU A 118 15.33 1.44 0.86
N PHE A 119 14.92 2.69 0.70
CA PHE A 119 13.63 3.05 0.12
C PHE A 119 13.54 2.59 -1.35
N TYR A 120 14.58 2.87 -2.14
CA TYR A 120 14.66 2.45 -3.54
C TYR A 120 14.54 0.94 -3.68
N LEU A 121 15.28 0.19 -2.88
CA LEU A 121 15.25 -1.27 -2.88
C LEU A 121 13.87 -1.83 -2.51
N LEU A 122 13.25 -1.29 -1.47
CA LEU A 122 11.90 -1.69 -1.08
C LEU A 122 10.89 -1.43 -2.20
N LYS A 123 10.97 -0.27 -2.82
CA LYS A 123 10.10 0.09 -3.95
C LYS A 123 10.27 -0.88 -5.12
N ARG A 124 11.52 -1.15 -5.54
CA ARG A 124 11.80 -2.04 -6.67
C ARG A 124 11.26 -3.45 -6.46
N VAL A 125 11.48 -4.01 -5.30
CA VAL A 125 11.07 -5.39 -5.01
C VAL A 125 9.59 -5.48 -4.65
N ALA A 126 9.09 -4.59 -3.79
CA ALA A 126 7.73 -4.70 -3.26
C ALA A 126 6.65 -4.07 -4.16
N VAL A 127 6.98 -3.01 -4.90
CA VAL A 127 6.03 -2.25 -5.73
C VAL A 127 6.21 -2.54 -7.21
N ASP A 128 7.44 -2.45 -7.70
CA ASP A 128 7.74 -2.64 -9.13
C ASP A 128 7.84 -4.12 -9.52
N GLY A 129 7.82 -5.04 -8.53
CA GLY A 129 7.81 -6.49 -8.75
C GLY A 129 9.14 -7.08 -9.22
N PHE A 130 10.25 -6.37 -9.02
CA PHE A 130 11.58 -6.86 -9.37
C PHE A 130 11.96 -8.06 -8.48
N SER A 131 12.62 -9.04 -9.09
CA SER A 131 13.27 -10.11 -8.34
C SER A 131 14.49 -9.56 -7.59
N PHE A 132 14.93 -10.27 -6.55
CA PHE A 132 16.17 -9.91 -5.85
C PHE A 132 17.40 -9.94 -6.76
N LEU A 133 17.40 -10.76 -7.81
CA LEU A 133 18.46 -10.82 -8.80
C LEU A 133 18.53 -9.52 -9.60
N GLU A 134 17.40 -9.09 -10.19
CA GLU A 134 17.31 -7.85 -10.97
C GLU A 134 17.64 -6.61 -10.12
N ALA A 135 17.14 -6.55 -8.88
CA ALA A 135 17.44 -5.46 -7.97
C ALA A 135 18.93 -5.44 -7.54
N ALA A 136 19.54 -6.60 -7.36
CA ALA A 136 20.96 -6.72 -7.03
C ALA A 136 21.86 -6.29 -8.19
N GLU A 137 21.52 -6.67 -9.43
CA GLU A 137 22.21 -6.24 -10.64
C GLU A 137 22.13 -4.71 -10.81
N GLU A 138 20.97 -4.14 -10.64
CA GLU A 138 20.75 -2.68 -10.75
C GLU A 138 21.55 -1.89 -9.69
N LEU A 139 21.66 -2.43 -8.47
CA LEU A 139 22.40 -1.82 -7.37
C LEU A 139 23.91 -2.18 -7.36
N GLY A 140 24.36 -3.06 -8.23
CA GLY A 140 25.75 -3.51 -8.28
C GLY A 140 26.19 -4.27 -7.02
N ILE A 141 25.28 -5.01 -6.38
CA ILE A 141 25.53 -5.78 -5.14
C ILE A 141 25.20 -7.26 -5.35
N THR A 142 25.63 -8.11 -4.42
CA THR A 142 25.25 -9.53 -4.46
C THR A 142 23.78 -9.73 -4.08
N VAL A 143 23.15 -10.78 -4.60
CA VAL A 143 21.76 -11.14 -4.28
C VAL A 143 21.55 -11.32 -2.78
N GLU A 144 22.54 -11.90 -2.09
CA GLU A 144 22.50 -12.09 -0.64
C GLU A 144 22.55 -10.76 0.12
N ALA A 145 23.41 -9.83 -0.31
CA ALA A 145 23.46 -8.48 0.25
C ALA A 145 22.15 -7.72 0.00
N CYS A 146 21.56 -7.87 -1.18
CA CYS A 146 20.28 -7.32 -1.54
C CYS A 146 19.16 -7.81 -0.61
N ARG A 147 19.07 -9.13 -0.39
CA ARG A 147 18.09 -9.72 0.54
C ARG A 147 18.27 -9.21 1.97
N LYS A 148 19.51 -9.14 2.47
CA LYS A 148 19.80 -8.63 3.82
C LYS A 148 19.40 -7.16 3.97
N ARG A 149 19.71 -6.31 2.98
CA ARG A 149 19.29 -4.89 2.97
C ARG A 149 17.78 -4.75 2.94
N PHE A 150 17.09 -5.52 2.09
CA PHE A 150 15.63 -5.53 2.01
C PHE A 150 14.98 -5.91 3.35
N HIS A 151 15.45 -6.97 4.00
CA HIS A 151 14.95 -7.38 5.31
C HIS A 151 15.16 -6.31 6.38
N ARG A 152 16.32 -5.67 6.43
CA ARG A 152 16.59 -4.56 7.37
C ARG A 152 15.68 -3.37 7.13
N ALA A 153 15.49 -2.98 5.88
CA ALA A 153 14.59 -1.90 5.51
C ALA A 153 13.13 -2.21 5.90
N LYS A 154 12.68 -3.44 5.63
CA LYS A 154 11.36 -3.93 6.04
C LYS A 154 11.17 -3.91 7.56
N GLU A 155 12.17 -4.33 8.33
CA GLU A 155 12.13 -4.29 9.80
C GLU A 155 12.12 -2.86 10.35
N LYS A 156 12.88 -1.93 9.75
CA LYS A 156 12.82 -0.51 10.11
C LYS A 156 11.41 0.05 9.89
N MET A 157 10.80 -0.21 8.74
CA MET A 157 9.43 0.20 8.46
C MET A 157 8.44 -0.40 9.45
N ARG A 158 8.56 -1.70 9.74
CA ARG A 158 7.68 -2.40 10.67
C ARG A 158 7.72 -1.80 12.06
N LYS A 159 8.90 -1.48 12.59
CA LYS A 159 9.07 -0.85 13.91
C LYS A 159 8.48 0.54 13.99
N ASN A 160 8.51 1.31 12.91
CA ASN A 160 7.98 2.67 12.88
C ASN A 160 6.47 2.74 12.56
N ILE A 161 5.88 1.67 12.05
CA ILE A 161 4.42 1.54 11.85
C ILE A 161 3.74 0.98 13.12
N GLN A 162 4.51 0.43 14.07
CA GLN A 162 4.00 -0.11 15.34
C GLN A 162 3.91 0.94 16.47
N LEU A 163 4.24 2.18 16.20
CA LEU A 163 4.03 3.30 17.13
C LEU A 163 2.67 3.96 16.82
#